data_42e4dea14834ffb238c315ce4f4819e7
#
_entry.id   42e4dea14834ffb238c315ce4f4819e7
#
_cell.length_a   1.000
_cell.length_b   1.000
_cell.length_c   1.000
_cell.angle_alpha   90.00
_cell.angle_beta   90.00
_cell.angle_gamma   90.00
#
_symmetry.space_group_name_H-M   'P 1'
#
loop_
_entity.id
_entity.type
_entity.pdbx_description
1 polymer ?
#
loop_
_entity_poly.entity_id
_entity_poly.type
_entity_poly.pdbx_seq_one_letter_code
_entity_poly.pdbx_strand_id
1 'polypeptide(L)'
;MGGIGIVNNPRARRNQRDPEIARHLRNVLDSDGELVDASTPDELERAVERFRAARIDVLGVNGGDGTGHCVLSAFARAYGRDPLPRLLLLRGGAMNTVARAHAIRGSPERILRRVLARLRVSLPLRTVERDLLRVEADAGPARFGFIFGTGVVVRFLDAYYRSRRPSPATAAALLFRAAASAVANGRFAASLVQRERLRIATDGDEWPDASYLTLVAASVPEIGLGFRVFARCDEQPGFFHAVGVHGAPLQVVRALPRLRRGRPWRRCIA
;
A
#
# COMPACT_ATOMS: atom_id res chain seq x y z
N MET A 1 -7.95 -26.63 10.47
CA MET A 1 -7.67 -25.23 10.14
C MET A 1 -6.39 -25.20 9.34
N GLY A 2 -6.40 -24.54 8.18
CA GLY A 2 -5.17 -24.16 7.49
C GLY A 2 -4.38 -23.21 8.38
N GLY A 3 -3.07 -23.36 8.43
CA GLY A 3 -2.20 -22.59 9.31
C GLY A 3 -1.98 -21.15 8.86
N ILE A 4 -1.04 -20.46 9.48
CA ILE A 4 -0.56 -19.13 9.08
C ILE A 4 0.69 -19.29 8.20
N GLY A 5 0.68 -18.75 6.98
CA GLY A 5 1.88 -18.59 6.15
C GLY A 5 2.39 -17.15 6.24
N ILE A 6 3.64 -16.93 6.62
CA ILE A 6 4.22 -15.59 6.68
C ILE A 6 5.30 -15.43 5.62
N VAL A 7 5.13 -14.46 4.72
CA VAL A 7 6.18 -13.98 3.83
C VAL A 7 6.93 -12.87 4.54
N ASN A 8 8.20 -13.10 4.85
CA ASN A 8 9.10 -12.12 5.45
C ASN A 8 10.03 -11.55 4.37
N ASN A 9 10.10 -10.22 4.28
CA ASN A 9 11.10 -9.57 3.44
C ASN A 9 12.23 -9.01 4.31
N PRO A 10 13.41 -9.67 4.36
CA PRO A 10 14.54 -9.19 5.16
C PRO A 10 15.06 -7.83 4.70
N ARG A 11 14.83 -7.45 3.42
CA ARG A 11 15.21 -6.13 2.88
C ARG A 11 14.26 -5.01 3.29
N ALA A 12 13.12 -5.32 3.93
CA ALA A 12 12.20 -4.29 4.42
C ALA A 12 12.86 -3.46 5.53
N ARG A 13 12.59 -2.16 5.53
CA ARG A 13 13.35 -1.18 6.32
C ARG A 13 13.40 -1.45 7.81
N ARG A 14 12.30 -1.90 8.40
CA ARG A 14 12.26 -2.23 9.82
C ARG A 14 13.01 -3.54 10.09
N ASN A 15 12.86 -4.53 9.19
CA ASN A 15 13.50 -5.82 9.31
C ASN A 15 15.03 -5.70 9.21
N GLN A 16 15.55 -4.77 8.38
CA GLN A 16 16.99 -4.47 8.33
C GLN A 16 17.55 -3.91 9.66
N ARG A 17 16.70 -3.29 10.50
CA ARG A 17 17.10 -2.77 11.81
C ARG A 17 17.02 -3.82 12.92
N ASP A 18 16.33 -4.89 12.65
CA ASP A 18 16.14 -6.03 13.55
C ASP A 18 16.35 -7.32 12.75
N PRO A 19 17.64 -7.73 12.55
CA PRO A 19 17.97 -8.95 11.80
C PRO A 19 17.37 -10.22 12.40
N GLU A 20 17.05 -10.20 13.69
CA GLU A 20 16.50 -11.34 14.43
C GLU A 20 14.97 -11.45 14.27
N ILE A 21 14.32 -10.49 13.62
CA ILE A 21 12.85 -10.43 13.52
C ILE A 21 12.24 -11.73 12.96
N ALA A 22 12.88 -12.32 11.95
CA ALA A 22 12.40 -13.58 11.36
C ALA A 22 12.43 -14.72 12.39
N ARG A 23 13.50 -14.82 13.19
CA ARG A 23 13.62 -15.79 14.27
C ARG A 23 12.56 -15.54 15.36
N HIS A 24 12.39 -14.29 15.76
CA HIS A 24 11.37 -13.93 16.76
C HIS A 24 9.96 -14.28 16.28
N LEU A 25 9.65 -14.01 14.99
CA LEU A 25 8.36 -14.37 14.43
C LEU A 25 8.18 -15.90 14.32
N ARG A 26 9.23 -16.67 13.95
CA ARG A 26 9.16 -18.14 13.95
C ARG A 26 8.89 -18.68 15.35
N ASN A 27 9.57 -18.15 16.38
CA ASN A 27 9.35 -18.56 17.77
C ASN A 27 7.92 -18.25 18.28
N VAL A 28 7.33 -17.14 17.80
CA VAL A 28 5.93 -16.77 18.14
C VAL A 28 4.94 -17.65 17.38
N LEU A 29 5.25 -17.99 16.13
CA LEU A 29 4.40 -18.78 15.26
C LEU A 29 4.35 -20.25 15.68
N ASP A 30 5.52 -20.78 16.11
CA ASP A 30 5.70 -22.17 16.59
C ASP A 30 5.08 -23.18 15.59
N SER A 31 4.21 -24.06 16.07
CA SER A 31 3.51 -25.07 15.26
C SER A 31 2.26 -24.56 14.53
N ASP A 32 1.85 -23.30 14.74
CA ASP A 32 0.64 -22.73 14.11
C ASP A 32 0.81 -22.36 12.63
N GLY A 33 2.02 -22.46 12.10
CA GLY A 33 2.26 -22.11 10.69
C GLY A 33 3.72 -22.06 10.28
N GLU A 34 3.99 -21.32 9.23
CA GLU A 34 5.32 -21.26 8.65
C GLU A 34 5.71 -19.82 8.24
N LEU A 35 7.01 -19.51 8.38
CA LEU A 35 7.60 -18.28 7.88
C LEU A 35 8.66 -18.58 6.81
N VAL A 36 8.48 -17.98 5.64
CA VAL A 36 9.41 -18.02 4.51
C VAL A 36 10.00 -16.64 4.29
N ASP A 37 11.33 -16.58 4.15
CA ASP A 37 12.03 -15.37 3.71
C ASP A 37 11.92 -15.27 2.18
N ALA A 38 11.46 -14.11 1.67
CA ALA A 38 11.39 -13.84 0.24
C ALA A 38 11.78 -12.39 -0.05
N SER A 39 12.88 -12.23 -0.79
CA SER A 39 13.44 -10.93 -1.20
C SER A 39 13.58 -10.79 -2.72
N THR A 40 13.33 -11.87 -3.45
CA THR A 40 13.34 -11.94 -4.92
C THR A 40 12.00 -12.44 -5.45
N PRO A 41 11.66 -12.18 -6.74
CA PRO A 41 10.44 -12.73 -7.35
C PRO A 41 10.38 -14.25 -7.27
N ASP A 42 11.47 -14.97 -7.57
CA ASP A 42 11.51 -16.43 -7.58
C ASP A 42 11.30 -17.03 -6.17
N GLU A 43 11.87 -16.40 -5.13
CA GLU A 43 11.62 -16.78 -3.73
C GLU A 43 10.15 -16.58 -3.37
N LEU A 44 9.55 -15.51 -3.87
CA LEU A 44 8.15 -15.22 -3.64
C LEU A 44 7.23 -16.24 -4.35
N GLU A 45 7.52 -16.61 -5.59
CA GLU A 45 6.77 -17.63 -6.32
C GLU A 45 6.82 -18.98 -5.60
N ARG A 46 7.99 -19.41 -5.14
CA ARG A 46 8.12 -20.62 -4.31
C ARG A 46 7.31 -20.54 -3.00
N ALA A 47 7.27 -19.37 -2.36
CA ALA A 47 6.46 -19.17 -1.16
C ALA A 47 4.96 -19.27 -1.47
N VAL A 48 4.51 -18.75 -2.62
CA VAL A 48 3.11 -18.86 -3.09
C VAL A 48 2.72 -20.31 -3.29
N GLU A 49 3.52 -21.09 -4.05
CA GLU A 49 3.27 -22.51 -4.31
C GLU A 49 3.17 -23.31 -3.00
N ARG A 50 4.13 -23.09 -2.11
CA ARG A 50 4.21 -23.76 -0.81
C ARG A 50 2.98 -23.47 0.06
N PHE A 51 2.59 -22.22 0.17
CA PHE A 51 1.46 -21.82 0.99
C PHE A 51 0.11 -22.20 0.38
N ARG A 52 0.02 -22.23 -0.95
CA ARG A 52 -1.15 -22.75 -1.66
C ARG A 52 -1.31 -24.26 -1.42
N ALA A 53 -0.23 -25.03 -1.51
CA ALA A 53 -0.24 -26.48 -1.22
C ALA A 53 -0.62 -26.76 0.24
N ALA A 54 -0.13 -25.93 1.18
CA ALA A 54 -0.46 -26.01 2.60
C ALA A 54 -1.88 -25.52 2.94
N ARG A 55 -2.61 -24.94 1.98
CA ARG A 55 -3.96 -24.37 2.18
C ARG A 55 -4.05 -23.47 3.39
N ILE A 56 -3.14 -22.50 3.50
CA ILE A 56 -3.12 -21.56 4.62
C ILE A 56 -4.43 -20.75 4.71
N ASP A 57 -4.89 -20.47 5.93
CA ASP A 57 -6.06 -19.61 6.19
C ASP A 57 -5.68 -18.12 6.29
N VAL A 58 -4.44 -17.85 6.73
CA VAL A 58 -3.93 -16.49 6.95
C VAL A 58 -2.58 -16.29 6.26
N LEU A 59 -2.50 -15.27 5.44
CA LEU A 59 -1.28 -14.81 4.78
C LEU A 59 -0.70 -13.62 5.54
N GLY A 60 0.35 -13.86 6.31
CA GLY A 60 1.13 -12.82 6.99
C GLY A 60 2.13 -12.18 6.03
N VAL A 61 2.22 -10.85 6.04
CA VAL A 61 3.24 -10.09 5.29
C VAL A 61 4.08 -9.27 6.26
N ASN A 62 5.33 -9.69 6.48
CA ASN A 62 6.31 -8.92 7.24
C ASN A 62 7.19 -8.10 6.30
N GLY A 63 6.66 -6.98 5.85
CA GLY A 63 7.28 -6.06 4.92
C GLY A 63 6.63 -4.69 4.96
N GLY A 64 6.99 -3.83 4.01
CA GLY A 64 6.34 -2.54 3.77
C GLY A 64 5.25 -2.61 2.70
N ASP A 65 4.70 -1.45 2.32
CA ASP A 65 3.64 -1.35 1.31
C ASP A 65 4.08 -1.96 -0.03
N GLY A 66 5.34 -1.77 -0.46
CA GLY A 66 5.89 -2.41 -1.66
C GLY A 66 5.97 -3.93 -1.55
N THR A 67 6.39 -4.49 -0.41
CA THR A 67 6.36 -5.93 -0.18
C THR A 67 4.94 -6.45 -0.24
N GLY A 68 3.99 -5.76 0.43
CA GLY A 68 2.56 -6.10 0.39
C GLY A 68 2.03 -6.16 -1.03
N HIS A 69 2.36 -5.17 -1.87
CA HIS A 69 1.98 -5.14 -3.27
C HIS A 69 2.52 -6.34 -4.07
N CYS A 70 3.83 -6.68 -3.92
CA CYS A 70 4.43 -7.81 -4.61
C CYS A 70 3.78 -9.15 -4.17
N VAL A 71 3.63 -9.34 -2.86
CA VAL A 71 3.01 -10.55 -2.29
C VAL A 71 1.56 -10.68 -2.78
N LEU A 72 0.75 -9.65 -2.66
CA LEU A 72 -0.64 -9.66 -3.13
C LEU A 72 -0.73 -9.93 -4.63
N SER A 73 0.15 -9.34 -5.43
CA SER A 73 0.17 -9.58 -6.88
C SER A 73 0.50 -11.03 -7.22
N ALA A 74 1.48 -11.64 -6.54
CA ALA A 74 1.86 -13.02 -6.76
C ALA A 74 0.73 -13.98 -6.33
N PHE A 75 0.17 -13.78 -5.14
CA PHE A 75 -0.93 -14.59 -4.63
C PHE A 75 -2.20 -14.44 -5.47
N ALA A 76 -2.61 -13.22 -5.83
CA ALA A 76 -3.80 -13.00 -6.65
C ALA A 76 -3.69 -13.64 -8.03
N ARG A 77 -2.50 -13.63 -8.65
CA ARG A 77 -2.28 -14.36 -9.92
C ARG A 77 -2.38 -15.87 -9.75
N ALA A 78 -1.77 -16.41 -8.71
CA ALA A 78 -1.74 -17.86 -8.47
C ALA A 78 -3.10 -18.42 -8.05
N TYR A 79 -3.88 -17.64 -7.30
CA TYR A 79 -5.22 -18.06 -6.85
C TYR A 79 -6.29 -17.82 -7.92
N GLY A 80 -6.09 -16.85 -8.83
CA GLY A 80 -7.04 -16.56 -9.90
C GLY A 80 -8.41 -16.14 -9.36
N ARG A 81 -9.39 -17.03 -9.44
CA ARG A 81 -10.75 -16.84 -8.90
C ARG A 81 -10.97 -17.47 -7.54
N ASP A 82 -10.01 -18.26 -7.06
CA ASP A 82 -10.11 -18.88 -5.74
C ASP A 82 -10.00 -17.80 -4.64
N PRO A 83 -10.68 -17.95 -3.51
CA PRO A 83 -10.56 -17.02 -2.39
C PRO A 83 -9.13 -16.91 -1.87
N LEU A 84 -8.66 -15.69 -1.69
CA LEU A 84 -7.37 -15.43 -1.07
C LEU A 84 -7.42 -15.74 0.43
N PRO A 85 -6.30 -16.21 1.03
CA PRO A 85 -6.17 -16.25 2.48
C PRO A 85 -6.37 -14.86 3.09
N ARG A 86 -6.83 -14.80 4.34
CA ARG A 86 -6.96 -13.53 5.07
C ARG A 86 -5.61 -12.84 5.21
N LEU A 87 -5.51 -11.59 4.81
CA LEU A 87 -4.26 -10.83 4.85
C LEU A 87 -3.95 -10.32 6.27
N LEU A 88 -2.76 -10.62 6.79
CA LEU A 88 -2.23 -10.09 8.03
C LEU A 88 -0.98 -9.22 7.79
N LEU A 89 -1.10 -7.90 7.94
CA LEU A 89 0.00 -6.97 7.75
C LEU A 89 0.83 -6.80 9.03
N LEU A 90 2.09 -7.26 9.04
CA LEU A 90 2.99 -7.24 10.21
C LEU A 90 3.87 -5.97 10.31
N ARG A 91 3.73 -5.04 9.38
CA ARG A 91 4.36 -3.71 9.44
C ARG A 91 5.89 -3.70 9.47
N GLY A 92 6.55 -4.56 8.70
CA GLY A 92 8.01 -4.61 8.56
C GLY A 92 8.62 -3.44 7.75
N GLY A 93 7.83 -2.59 7.13
CA GLY A 93 8.26 -1.45 6.33
C GLY A 93 8.39 -0.13 7.09
N ALA A 94 8.71 0.94 6.35
CA ALA A 94 8.86 2.29 6.89
C ALA A 94 7.51 3.02 7.07
N MET A 95 6.67 3.04 6.03
CA MET A 95 5.40 3.79 6.03
C MET A 95 4.24 2.93 6.53
N ASN A 96 4.09 1.73 6.00
CA ASN A 96 3.00 0.80 6.32
C ASN A 96 1.63 1.48 6.19
N THR A 97 1.40 2.12 5.05
CA THR A 97 0.23 2.98 4.78
C THR A 97 -1.07 2.22 4.94
N VAL A 98 -1.19 1.06 4.29
CA VAL A 98 -2.40 0.22 4.35
C VAL A 98 -2.66 -0.29 5.76
N ALA A 99 -1.62 -0.78 6.46
CA ALA A 99 -1.77 -1.24 7.84
C ALA A 99 -2.21 -0.11 8.79
N ARG A 100 -1.73 1.12 8.57
CA ARG A 100 -2.12 2.30 9.36
C ARG A 100 -3.56 2.73 9.07
N ALA A 101 -3.98 2.71 7.81
CA ALA A 101 -5.34 3.01 7.40
C ALA A 101 -6.37 2.11 8.11
N HIS A 102 -5.98 0.85 8.39
CA HIS A 102 -6.80 -0.12 9.13
C HIS A 102 -6.48 -0.16 10.64
N ALA A 103 -5.84 0.86 11.19
CA ALA A 103 -5.50 0.99 12.61
C ALA A 103 -4.71 -0.20 13.18
N ILE A 104 -3.97 -0.95 12.36
CA ILE A 104 -3.09 -2.04 12.82
C ILE A 104 -1.90 -1.40 13.55
N ARG A 105 -1.74 -1.69 14.84
CA ARG A 105 -0.72 -1.10 15.72
C ARG A 105 0.09 -2.17 16.44
N GLY A 106 1.36 -1.85 16.70
CA GLY A 106 2.29 -2.70 17.45
C GLY A 106 3.52 -3.11 16.64
N SER A 107 4.37 -3.91 17.28
CA SER A 107 5.48 -4.60 16.61
C SER A 107 4.94 -5.82 15.85
N PRO A 108 5.69 -6.35 14.87
CA PRO A 108 5.31 -7.56 14.15
C PRO A 108 4.93 -8.71 15.09
N GLU A 109 5.74 -8.98 16.11
CA GLU A 109 5.54 -10.06 17.09
C GLU A 109 4.27 -9.82 17.92
N ARG A 110 4.03 -8.58 18.34
CA ARG A 110 2.83 -8.24 19.13
C ARG A 110 1.56 -8.40 18.31
N ILE A 111 1.62 -8.04 17.02
CA ILE A 111 0.50 -8.23 16.08
C ILE A 111 0.24 -9.73 15.91
N LEU A 112 1.28 -10.52 15.63
CA LEU A 112 1.18 -11.96 15.44
C LEU A 112 0.65 -12.66 16.70
N ARG A 113 1.21 -12.38 17.90
CA ARG A 113 0.74 -12.96 19.17
C ARG A 113 -0.74 -12.70 19.41
N ARG A 114 -1.24 -11.50 19.10
CA ARG A 114 -2.66 -11.17 19.26
C ARG A 114 -3.56 -11.98 18.33
N VAL A 115 -3.11 -12.22 17.10
CA VAL A 115 -3.86 -13.03 16.13
C VAL A 115 -3.86 -14.50 16.57
N LEU A 116 -2.70 -15.06 16.91
CA LEU A 116 -2.57 -16.43 17.36
C LEU A 116 -3.36 -16.70 18.66
N ALA A 117 -3.32 -15.79 19.62
CA ALA A 117 -4.08 -15.93 20.88
C ALA A 117 -5.58 -16.07 20.61
N ARG A 118 -6.12 -15.44 19.57
CA ARG A 118 -7.53 -15.58 19.18
C ARG A 118 -7.81 -16.86 18.41
N LEU A 119 -6.92 -17.22 17.49
CA LEU A 119 -7.06 -18.44 16.68
C LEU A 119 -7.00 -19.70 17.53
N ARG A 120 -6.05 -19.76 18.48
CA ARG A 120 -5.85 -20.92 19.38
C ARG A 120 -7.09 -21.22 20.27
N VAL A 121 -7.88 -20.22 20.58
CA VAL A 121 -9.12 -20.35 21.35
C VAL A 121 -10.37 -20.22 20.47
N SER A 122 -10.22 -20.37 19.16
CA SER A 122 -11.30 -20.29 18.16
C SER A 122 -12.15 -19.01 18.22
N LEU A 123 -11.60 -17.92 18.73
CA LEU A 123 -12.29 -16.63 18.73
C LEU A 123 -12.21 -15.98 17.36
N PRO A 124 -13.30 -15.32 16.90
CA PRO A 124 -13.33 -14.68 15.62
C PRO A 124 -12.31 -13.54 15.52
N LEU A 125 -11.55 -13.48 14.42
CA LEU A 125 -10.68 -12.36 14.13
C LEU A 125 -11.54 -11.16 13.69
N ARG A 126 -11.15 -9.97 14.12
CA ARG A 126 -11.71 -8.74 13.55
C ARG A 126 -11.10 -8.55 12.15
N THR A 127 -11.90 -8.77 11.13
CA THR A 127 -11.53 -8.61 9.72
C THR A 127 -12.22 -7.41 9.10
N VAL A 128 -11.63 -6.85 8.06
CA VAL A 128 -12.21 -5.83 7.21
C VAL A 128 -12.05 -6.31 5.78
N GLU A 129 -13.14 -6.37 5.03
CA GLU A 129 -13.11 -6.68 3.61
C GLU A 129 -12.67 -5.45 2.83
N ARG A 130 -11.81 -5.67 1.83
CA ARG A 130 -11.31 -4.63 0.93
C ARG A 130 -11.08 -5.21 -0.45
N ASP A 131 -11.56 -4.52 -1.44
CA ASP A 131 -11.31 -4.84 -2.83
C ASP A 131 -9.84 -4.58 -3.18
N LEU A 132 -9.28 -5.39 -4.05
CA LEU A 132 -7.98 -5.16 -4.66
C LEU A 132 -8.16 -4.50 -6.02
N LEU A 133 -7.42 -3.43 -6.26
CA LEU A 133 -7.26 -2.90 -7.60
C LEU A 133 -6.44 -3.88 -8.43
N ARG A 134 -6.95 -4.26 -9.58
CA ARG A 134 -6.20 -4.96 -10.62
C ARG A 134 -5.75 -3.93 -11.64
N VAL A 135 -4.46 -3.84 -11.86
CA VAL A 135 -3.84 -2.91 -12.81
C VAL A 135 -3.16 -3.71 -13.90
N GLU A 136 -3.59 -3.50 -15.12
CA GLU A 136 -3.00 -4.07 -16.34
C GLU A 136 -2.32 -2.95 -17.14
N ALA A 137 -1.21 -3.29 -17.75
CA ALA A 137 -0.49 -2.45 -18.70
C ALA A 137 -0.32 -3.24 -20.00
N ASP A 138 0.04 -2.54 -21.09
CA ASP A 138 0.26 -3.17 -22.39
C ASP A 138 1.34 -4.27 -22.36
N ALA A 139 2.26 -4.17 -21.40
CA ALA A 139 3.30 -5.17 -21.19
C ALA A 139 3.39 -5.58 -19.72
N GLY A 140 3.60 -6.88 -19.51
CA GLY A 140 3.81 -7.47 -18.21
C GLY A 140 2.53 -8.03 -17.55
N PRO A 141 2.70 -8.76 -16.44
CA PRO A 141 1.59 -9.38 -15.75
C PRO A 141 0.75 -8.37 -14.98
N ALA A 142 -0.53 -8.67 -14.80
CA ALA A 142 -1.43 -7.89 -13.95
C ALA A 142 -0.85 -7.73 -12.53
N ARG A 143 -0.96 -6.53 -11.99
CA ARG A 143 -0.53 -6.16 -10.64
C ARG A 143 -1.74 -5.91 -9.76
N PHE A 144 -1.62 -6.25 -8.48
CA PHE A 144 -2.72 -6.13 -7.53
C PHE A 144 -2.27 -5.32 -6.31
N GLY A 145 -3.14 -4.45 -5.83
CA GLY A 145 -2.83 -3.61 -4.67
C GLY A 145 -4.03 -2.78 -4.23
N PHE A 146 -3.83 -1.95 -3.22
CA PHE A 146 -4.90 -1.11 -2.67
C PHE A 146 -4.82 0.34 -3.15
N ILE A 147 -3.69 0.75 -3.71
CA ILE A 147 -3.43 2.11 -4.14
C ILE A 147 -2.67 2.05 -5.47
N PHE A 148 -3.16 2.79 -6.45
CA PHE A 148 -2.50 3.05 -7.72
C PHE A 148 -2.25 4.56 -7.85
N GLY A 149 -1.18 4.95 -8.52
CA GLY A 149 -0.91 6.36 -8.78
C GLY A 149 0.07 6.58 -9.93
N THR A 150 -0.05 7.74 -10.57
CA THR A 150 0.82 8.23 -11.65
C THR A 150 1.40 9.60 -11.31
N GLY A 151 2.22 10.15 -12.17
CA GLY A 151 2.66 11.55 -12.14
C GLY A 151 3.38 11.95 -10.86
N VAL A 152 2.91 13.01 -10.20
CA VAL A 152 3.53 13.57 -8.98
C VAL A 152 3.74 12.54 -7.88
N VAL A 153 2.79 11.60 -7.71
CA VAL A 153 2.90 10.56 -6.66
C VAL A 153 4.09 9.66 -6.91
N VAL A 154 4.30 9.24 -8.15
CA VAL A 154 5.44 8.39 -8.54
C VAL A 154 6.75 9.15 -8.32
N ARG A 155 6.86 10.39 -8.82
CA ARG A 155 8.06 11.22 -8.66
C ARG A 155 8.38 11.54 -7.18
N PHE A 156 7.35 11.72 -6.37
CA PHE A 156 7.51 11.88 -4.93
C PHE A 156 8.05 10.60 -4.28
N LEU A 157 7.53 9.43 -4.65
CA LEU A 157 8.01 8.13 -4.17
C LEU A 157 9.45 7.86 -4.61
N ASP A 158 9.82 8.21 -5.85
CA ASP A 158 11.20 8.11 -6.33
C ASP A 158 12.14 8.98 -5.50
N ALA A 159 11.77 10.24 -5.25
CA ALA A 159 12.55 11.14 -4.41
C ALA A 159 12.65 10.62 -2.96
N TYR A 160 11.57 10.03 -2.44
CA TYR A 160 11.53 9.42 -1.12
C TYR A 160 12.46 8.19 -1.03
N TYR A 161 12.42 7.28 -2.01
CA TYR A 161 13.27 6.07 -2.00
C TYR A 161 14.75 6.35 -2.29
N ARG A 162 15.07 7.43 -3.00
CA ARG A 162 16.46 7.92 -3.17
C ARG A 162 17.04 8.49 -1.88
N SER A 163 16.22 8.78 -0.87
CA SER A 163 16.73 9.27 0.41
C SER A 163 17.51 8.18 1.15
N ARG A 164 18.58 8.58 1.86
CA ARG A 164 19.42 7.63 2.63
C ARG A 164 18.63 6.90 3.72
N ARG A 165 17.57 7.51 4.25
CA ARG A 165 16.77 6.97 5.37
C ARG A 165 15.27 7.19 5.14
N PRO A 166 14.62 6.42 4.25
CA PRO A 166 13.18 6.49 4.07
C PRO A 166 12.45 6.25 5.40
N SER A 167 11.65 7.22 5.83
CA SER A 167 10.89 7.19 7.09
C SER A 167 9.68 8.13 6.98
N PRO A 168 8.69 8.04 7.87
CA PRO A 168 7.59 9.01 7.88
C PRO A 168 8.08 10.46 8.03
N ALA A 169 9.12 10.69 8.83
CA ALA A 169 9.74 12.00 8.98
C ALA A 169 10.38 12.49 7.68
N THR A 170 11.10 11.63 6.97
CA THR A 170 11.68 11.93 5.65
C THR A 170 10.59 12.26 4.63
N ALA A 171 9.49 11.51 4.61
CA ALA A 171 8.36 11.79 3.72
C ALA A 171 7.71 13.14 4.06
N ALA A 172 7.53 13.46 5.34
CA ALA A 172 6.99 14.73 5.78
C ALA A 172 7.92 15.90 5.43
N ALA A 173 9.24 15.76 5.63
CA ALA A 173 10.24 16.77 5.26
C ALA A 173 10.26 16.98 3.73
N LEU A 174 10.18 15.92 2.94
CA LEU A 174 10.12 16.01 1.48
C LEU A 174 8.84 16.72 1.01
N LEU A 175 7.70 16.41 1.62
CA LEU A 175 6.43 17.09 1.34
C LEU A 175 6.51 18.59 1.70
N PHE A 176 7.07 18.92 2.86
CA PHE A 176 7.28 20.31 3.27
C PHE A 176 8.19 21.06 2.29
N ARG A 177 9.31 20.44 1.89
CA ARG A 177 10.22 21.00 0.88
C ARG A 177 9.53 21.22 -0.46
N ALA A 178 8.69 20.27 -0.89
CA ALA A 178 7.92 20.39 -2.14
C ALA A 178 6.92 21.55 -2.04
N ALA A 179 6.21 21.67 -0.91
CA ALA A 179 5.25 22.75 -0.67
C ALA A 179 5.93 24.12 -0.64
N ALA A 180 7.03 24.27 0.12
CA ALA A 180 7.80 25.52 0.18
C ALA A 180 8.36 25.91 -1.18
N SER A 181 8.89 24.94 -1.93
CA SER A 181 9.37 25.14 -3.29
C SER A 181 8.26 25.55 -4.27
N ALA A 182 7.04 24.98 -4.11
CA ALA A 182 5.89 25.38 -4.93
C ALA A 182 5.45 26.82 -4.67
N VAL A 183 5.50 27.27 -3.43
CA VAL A 183 5.20 28.67 -3.05
C VAL A 183 6.23 29.63 -3.66
N ALA A 184 7.51 29.22 -3.65
CA ALA A 184 8.62 30.03 -4.16
C ALA A 184 8.88 29.84 -5.69
N ASN A 185 7.99 29.16 -6.43
CA ASN A 185 8.21 28.78 -7.83
C ASN A 185 9.57 28.10 -8.08
N GLY A 186 10.04 27.32 -7.10
CA GLY A 186 11.37 26.73 -7.10
C GLY A 186 11.49 25.48 -7.98
N ARG A 187 12.72 25.18 -8.38
CA ARG A 187 13.05 24.06 -9.29
C ARG A 187 12.64 22.68 -8.73
N PHE A 188 12.64 22.50 -7.40
CA PHE A 188 12.29 21.22 -6.81
C PHE A 188 10.81 20.89 -7.01
N ALA A 189 9.90 21.82 -6.79
CA ALA A 189 8.49 21.63 -7.11
C ALA A 189 8.30 21.39 -8.62
N ALA A 190 8.98 22.17 -9.47
CA ALA A 190 8.92 21.99 -10.91
C ALA A 190 9.38 20.60 -11.35
N SER A 191 10.39 20.00 -10.72
CA SER A 191 10.85 18.65 -11.04
C SER A 191 9.85 17.54 -10.66
N LEU A 192 9.01 17.77 -9.66
CA LEU A 192 7.95 16.84 -9.26
C LEU A 192 6.70 17.01 -10.14
N VAL A 193 6.43 18.22 -10.59
CA VAL A 193 5.20 18.63 -11.25
C VAL A 193 5.40 18.67 -12.77
N GLN A 194 5.45 17.50 -13.38
CA GLN A 194 5.32 17.40 -14.84
C GLN A 194 3.87 17.03 -15.16
N ARG A 195 3.26 17.80 -16.05
CA ARG A 195 1.90 17.54 -16.49
C ARG A 195 1.90 16.46 -17.57
N GLU A 196 0.98 15.53 -17.44
CA GLU A 196 0.77 14.47 -18.41
C GLU A 196 -0.62 14.62 -19.01
N ARG A 197 -0.70 14.59 -20.33
CA ARG A 197 -1.97 14.56 -21.02
C ARG A 197 -2.47 13.12 -21.01
N LEU A 198 -3.51 12.86 -20.24
CA LEU A 198 -4.09 11.53 -20.05
C LEU A 198 -5.50 11.52 -20.61
N ARG A 199 -5.84 10.47 -21.35
CA ARG A 199 -7.23 10.11 -21.60
C ARG A 199 -7.66 9.15 -20.51
N ILE A 200 -8.69 9.53 -19.79
CA ILE A 200 -9.19 8.77 -18.65
C ILE A 200 -10.66 8.52 -18.89
N ALA A 201 -11.10 7.27 -18.72
CA ALA A 201 -12.49 6.90 -18.68
C ALA A 201 -12.77 6.04 -17.44
N THR A 202 -13.93 6.18 -16.84
CA THR A 202 -14.41 5.37 -15.72
C THR A 202 -15.84 4.93 -16.01
N ASP A 203 -16.09 3.63 -15.97
CA ASP A 203 -17.43 3.05 -16.20
C ASP A 203 -18.10 3.48 -17.52
N GLY A 204 -17.25 3.79 -18.53
CA GLY A 204 -17.70 4.25 -19.84
C GLY A 204 -17.76 5.77 -20.00
N ASP A 205 -17.67 6.53 -18.92
CA ASP A 205 -17.66 7.98 -18.95
C ASP A 205 -16.24 8.54 -19.13
N GLU A 206 -16.05 9.39 -20.14
CA GLU A 206 -14.77 10.07 -20.35
C GLU A 206 -14.61 11.26 -19.42
N TRP A 207 -13.42 11.38 -18.83
CA TRP A 207 -13.06 12.55 -18.05
C TRP A 207 -12.64 13.70 -18.97
N PRO A 208 -12.71 14.95 -18.47
CA PRO A 208 -12.28 16.10 -19.26
C PRO A 208 -10.87 15.93 -19.81
N ASP A 209 -10.67 16.27 -21.08
CA ASP A 209 -9.33 16.31 -21.72
C ASP A 209 -8.52 17.44 -21.08
N ALA A 210 -7.70 17.07 -20.12
CA ALA A 210 -6.88 17.99 -19.34
C ALA A 210 -5.46 17.43 -19.13
N SER A 211 -4.54 18.33 -18.84
CA SER A 211 -3.21 17.94 -18.38
C SER A 211 -3.22 17.70 -16.87
N TYR A 212 -3.08 16.45 -16.49
CA TYR A 212 -3.10 16.02 -15.10
C TYR A 212 -1.71 16.07 -14.46
N LEU A 213 -1.66 16.43 -13.19
CA LEU A 213 -0.47 16.33 -12.34
C LEU A 213 -0.28 14.89 -11.83
N THR A 214 -1.39 14.24 -11.54
CA THR A 214 -1.45 12.87 -11.06
C THR A 214 -2.86 12.32 -11.26
N LEU A 215 -2.95 11.03 -11.54
CA LEU A 215 -4.13 10.21 -11.37
C LEU A 215 -3.82 9.24 -10.24
N VAL A 216 -4.70 9.15 -9.28
CA VAL A 216 -4.61 8.19 -8.17
C VAL A 216 -5.93 7.46 -7.99
N ALA A 217 -5.86 6.17 -7.67
CA ALA A 217 -7.03 5.34 -7.38
C ALA A 217 -6.75 4.48 -6.16
N ALA A 218 -7.75 4.27 -5.32
CA ALA A 218 -7.59 3.41 -4.16
C ALA A 218 -8.90 2.80 -3.67
N SER A 219 -8.78 1.64 -3.06
CA SER A 219 -9.81 0.98 -2.24
C SER A 219 -9.60 1.18 -0.73
N VAL A 220 -8.65 2.03 -0.34
CA VAL A 220 -8.38 2.44 1.06
C VAL A 220 -8.37 3.96 1.17
N PRO A 221 -8.79 4.53 2.31
CA PRO A 221 -9.02 5.98 2.41
C PRO A 221 -7.75 6.84 2.37
N GLU A 222 -6.58 6.28 2.71
CA GLU A 222 -5.34 7.05 2.90
C GLU A 222 -4.29 6.73 1.85
N ILE A 223 -3.64 7.77 1.34
CA ILE A 223 -2.49 7.64 0.42
C ILE A 223 -1.13 7.62 1.17
N GLY A 224 -1.13 7.93 2.45
CA GLY A 224 0.05 8.03 3.31
C GLY A 224 0.09 9.33 4.10
N LEU A 225 0.94 9.39 5.15
CA LEU A 225 1.09 10.54 6.06
C LEU A 225 -0.25 11.04 6.67
N GLY A 226 -1.30 10.22 6.68
CA GLY A 226 -2.62 10.58 7.17
C GLY A 226 -3.45 11.44 6.20
N PHE A 227 -3.06 11.52 4.93
CA PHE A 227 -3.87 12.18 3.90
C PHE A 227 -4.98 11.25 3.43
N ARG A 228 -6.20 11.60 3.72
CA ARG A 228 -7.42 10.86 3.36
C ARG A 228 -8.01 11.40 2.06
N VAL A 229 -7.37 11.04 0.96
CA VAL A 229 -7.74 11.50 -0.38
C VAL A 229 -8.97 10.78 -0.91
N PHE A 230 -9.14 9.52 -0.52
CA PHE A 230 -10.16 8.61 -1.07
C PHE A 230 -11.33 8.46 -0.09
N ALA A 231 -12.02 9.56 0.19
CA ALA A 231 -13.11 9.60 1.19
C ALA A 231 -14.32 8.71 0.82
N ARG A 232 -14.45 8.35 -0.46
CA ARG A 232 -15.59 7.58 -0.99
C ARG A 232 -15.28 6.10 -1.23
N CYS A 233 -14.04 5.64 -0.94
CA CYS A 233 -13.64 4.26 -1.21
C CYS A 233 -14.38 3.20 -0.36
N ASP A 234 -15.12 3.63 0.66
CA ASP A 234 -15.88 2.76 1.57
C ASP A 234 -17.40 2.83 1.31
N GLU A 235 -17.87 3.57 0.29
CA GLU A 235 -19.31 3.77 0.07
C GLU A 235 -20.01 2.51 -0.43
N GLN A 236 -19.34 1.73 -1.27
CA GLN A 236 -19.91 0.51 -1.83
C GLN A 236 -18.83 -0.58 -2.02
N PRO A 237 -19.12 -1.87 -1.73
CA PRO A 237 -18.26 -2.98 -2.12
C PRO A 237 -18.15 -3.10 -3.64
N GLY A 238 -17.00 -3.52 -4.15
CA GLY A 238 -16.73 -3.63 -5.59
C GLY A 238 -16.36 -2.32 -6.27
N PHE A 239 -16.29 -1.21 -5.51
CA PHE A 239 -15.92 0.11 -6.03
C PHE A 239 -14.57 0.57 -5.49
N PHE A 240 -13.93 1.43 -6.24
CA PHE A 240 -12.76 2.18 -5.81
C PHE A 240 -12.97 3.68 -6.05
N HIS A 241 -12.20 4.51 -5.37
CA HIS A 241 -12.25 5.94 -5.58
C HIS A 241 -11.04 6.37 -6.44
N ALA A 242 -11.31 6.98 -7.60
CA ALA A 242 -10.29 7.56 -8.46
C ALA A 242 -10.31 9.09 -8.35
N VAL A 243 -9.14 9.72 -8.34
CA VAL A 243 -8.99 11.18 -8.26
C VAL A 243 -7.96 11.65 -9.28
N GLY A 244 -8.38 12.45 -10.22
CA GLY A 244 -7.52 13.18 -11.14
C GLY A 244 -7.22 14.58 -10.62
N VAL A 245 -5.95 14.92 -10.48
CA VAL A 245 -5.53 16.24 -10.03
C VAL A 245 -5.02 17.04 -11.20
N HIS A 246 -5.70 18.13 -11.51
CA HIS A 246 -5.26 19.14 -12.47
C HIS A 246 -5.19 20.51 -11.82
N GLY A 247 -4.49 21.47 -12.39
CA GLY A 247 -4.37 22.82 -11.83
C GLY A 247 -2.93 23.21 -11.49
N ALA A 248 -2.74 24.31 -10.76
CA ALA A 248 -1.42 24.79 -10.40
C ALA A 248 -0.89 24.10 -9.12
N PRO A 249 0.44 23.88 -8.99
CA PRO A 249 1.03 23.25 -7.79
C PRO A 249 0.64 23.92 -6.48
N LEU A 250 0.54 25.25 -6.47
CA LEU A 250 0.15 26.01 -5.30
C LEU A 250 -1.29 25.71 -4.83
N GLN A 251 -2.18 25.37 -5.76
CA GLN A 251 -3.56 24.96 -5.42
C GLN A 251 -3.57 23.61 -4.69
N VAL A 252 -2.70 22.68 -5.11
CA VAL A 252 -2.50 21.39 -4.42
C VAL A 252 -1.99 21.63 -3.00
N VAL A 253 -0.98 22.48 -2.83
CA VAL A 253 -0.43 22.84 -1.50
C VAL A 253 -1.52 23.40 -0.60
N ARG A 254 -2.35 24.32 -1.09
CA ARG A 254 -3.48 24.90 -0.33
C ARG A 254 -4.56 23.88 0.04
N ALA A 255 -4.67 22.80 -0.73
CA ALA A 255 -5.63 21.72 -0.46
C ALA A 255 -5.15 20.71 0.61
N LEU A 256 -3.84 20.59 0.86
CA LEU A 256 -3.25 19.62 1.79
C LEU A 256 -3.94 19.59 3.18
N PRO A 257 -4.21 20.72 3.86
CA PRO A 257 -4.87 20.68 5.16
C PRO A 257 -6.29 20.12 5.11
N ARG A 258 -7.01 20.33 4.00
CA ARG A 258 -8.37 19.77 3.78
C ARG A 258 -8.31 18.27 3.54
N LEU A 259 -7.39 17.81 2.69
CA LEU A 259 -7.17 16.40 2.37
C LEU A 259 -6.74 15.61 3.63
N ARG A 260 -5.94 16.20 4.50
CA ARG A 260 -5.57 15.57 5.78
C ARG A 260 -6.78 15.37 6.71
N ARG A 261 -7.79 16.23 6.62
CA ARG A 261 -9.06 16.10 7.37
C ARG A 261 -10.08 15.20 6.69
N GLY A 262 -9.74 14.57 5.56
CA GLY A 262 -10.67 13.74 4.77
C GLY A 262 -11.78 14.54 4.10
N ARG A 263 -11.57 15.85 3.88
CA ARG A 263 -12.55 16.69 3.18
C ARG A 263 -12.24 16.71 1.68
N PRO A 264 -13.23 16.42 0.80
CA PRO A 264 -13.01 16.40 -0.63
C PRO A 264 -12.52 17.77 -1.14
N TRP A 265 -11.66 17.72 -2.12
CA TRP A 265 -11.22 18.93 -2.82
C TRP A 265 -12.09 19.12 -4.07
N ARG A 266 -12.96 20.11 -4.06
CA ARG A 266 -13.96 20.36 -5.12
C ARG A 266 -13.40 20.67 -6.52
N ARG A 267 -12.10 20.83 -6.67
CA ARG A 267 -11.40 21.05 -7.95
C ARG A 267 -10.63 19.82 -8.44
N CYS A 268 -10.73 18.69 -7.76
CA CYS A 268 -10.37 17.40 -8.28
C CYS A 268 -11.60 16.80 -8.96
N ILE A 269 -11.41 16.18 -10.07
CA ILE A 269 -12.41 15.30 -10.68
C ILE A 269 -12.32 14.00 -9.89
N ALA A 270 -13.41 13.61 -9.32
CA ALA A 270 -13.55 12.34 -8.62
C ALA A 270 -14.39 11.41 -9.46
#